data_70b399fd8a6d6ad130a4b6827dc1a88b
#
_entry.id   70b399fd8a6d6ad130a4b6827dc1a88b
#
_cell.length_a   1.000
_cell.length_b   1.000
_cell.length_c   1.000
_cell.angle_alpha   90.00
_cell.angle_beta   90.00
_cell.angle_gamma   90.00
#
_symmetry.space_group_name_H-M   'P 1'
#
loop_
_entity.id
_entity.type
_entity.pdbx_description
1 polymer ?
#
loop_
_entity_poly.entity_id
_entity_poly.type
_entity_poly.pdbx_seq_one_letter_code
_entity_poly.pdbx_strand_id
1 'polypeptide(L)'
;MPKTRSTAAVARGKKEAEQRFKRAQRASILLKHVSDATRLQVILLLAEGERHVGDLSESLNQSQPAVSHHLALMRHGGIVVPRRQGKNNYYSLTETGEILAKVVRSMTS
;
A
#
# COMPACT_ATOMS: atom_id res chain seq x y z
N MET A 1 -12.39 -12.05 -40.76
CA MET A 1 -13.14 -13.09 -40.04
C MET A 1 -12.42 -13.43 -38.75
N PRO A 2 -13.11 -13.33 -37.64
CA PRO A 2 -12.54 -13.79 -36.39
C PRO A 2 -12.35 -15.31 -36.45
N LYS A 3 -11.20 -15.76 -36.00
CA LYS A 3 -10.94 -17.21 -35.93
C LYS A 3 -11.75 -17.80 -34.79
N THR A 4 -12.37 -18.93 -35.04
CA THR A 4 -13.06 -19.69 -34.00
C THR A 4 -12.03 -20.24 -33.03
N ARG A 5 -12.16 -19.88 -31.76
CA ARG A 5 -11.23 -20.33 -30.70
C ARG A 5 -11.65 -21.76 -30.29
N SER A 6 -10.67 -22.61 -30.02
CA SER A 6 -10.91 -23.92 -29.47
C SER A 6 -11.53 -23.81 -28.07
N THR A 7 -12.22 -24.85 -27.62
CA THR A 7 -12.79 -24.92 -26.28
C THR A 7 -11.71 -24.69 -25.20
N ALA A 8 -10.52 -25.27 -25.37
CA ALA A 8 -9.41 -25.09 -24.45
C ALA A 8 -8.92 -23.65 -24.45
N ALA A 9 -8.84 -23.00 -25.61
CA ALA A 9 -8.43 -21.59 -25.71
C ALA A 9 -9.46 -20.66 -25.06
N VAL A 10 -10.77 -20.94 -25.24
CA VAL A 10 -11.84 -20.18 -24.62
C VAL A 10 -11.77 -20.33 -23.08
N ALA A 11 -11.55 -21.54 -22.58
CA ALA A 11 -11.44 -21.81 -21.15
C ALA A 11 -10.24 -21.07 -20.54
N ARG A 12 -9.08 -21.09 -21.22
CA ARG A 12 -7.90 -20.33 -20.79
C ARG A 12 -8.16 -18.83 -20.77
N GLY A 13 -8.83 -18.31 -21.79
CA GLY A 13 -9.17 -16.90 -21.88
C GLY A 13 -10.07 -16.45 -20.72
N LYS A 14 -11.06 -17.27 -20.35
CA LYS A 14 -11.91 -17.00 -19.19
C LYS A 14 -11.12 -17.01 -17.88
N LYS A 15 -10.25 -18.01 -17.71
CA LYS A 15 -9.42 -18.13 -16.52
C LYS A 15 -8.47 -16.94 -16.39
N GLU A 16 -7.83 -16.55 -17.47
CA GLU A 16 -6.95 -15.39 -17.50
C GLU A 16 -7.70 -14.10 -17.17
N ALA A 17 -8.93 -13.96 -17.69
CA ALA A 17 -9.77 -12.81 -17.40
C ALA A 17 -10.14 -12.75 -15.91
N GLU A 18 -10.48 -13.88 -15.31
CA GLU A 18 -10.79 -13.96 -13.89
C GLU A 18 -9.58 -13.62 -13.03
N GLN A 19 -8.41 -14.13 -13.39
CA GLN A 19 -7.17 -13.85 -12.68
C GLN A 19 -6.80 -12.37 -12.80
N ARG A 20 -6.95 -11.79 -13.98
CA ARG A 20 -6.71 -10.37 -14.20
C ARG A 20 -7.65 -9.51 -13.34
N PHE A 21 -8.92 -9.89 -13.30
CA PHE A 21 -9.90 -9.18 -12.47
C PHE A 21 -9.53 -9.25 -10.98
N LYS A 22 -9.18 -10.43 -10.48
CA LYS A 22 -8.78 -10.59 -9.07
C LYS A 22 -7.53 -9.79 -8.73
N ARG A 23 -6.55 -9.76 -9.63
CA ARG A 23 -5.33 -8.96 -9.45
C ARG A 23 -5.65 -7.47 -9.40
N ALA A 24 -6.48 -7.01 -10.33
CA ALA A 24 -6.92 -5.61 -10.36
C ALA A 24 -7.71 -5.24 -9.11
N GLN A 25 -8.56 -6.14 -8.64
CA GLN A 25 -9.35 -5.94 -7.43
C GLN A 25 -8.44 -5.78 -6.19
N ARG A 26 -7.44 -6.66 -6.04
CA ARG A 26 -6.47 -6.55 -4.95
C ARG A 26 -5.68 -5.25 -5.02
N ALA A 27 -5.23 -4.89 -6.22
CA ALA A 27 -4.50 -3.64 -6.42
C ALA A 27 -5.37 -2.42 -6.10
N SER A 28 -6.64 -2.44 -6.49
CA SER A 28 -7.56 -1.33 -6.24
C SER A 28 -7.80 -1.12 -4.74
N ILE A 29 -7.87 -2.19 -3.96
CA ILE A 29 -8.00 -2.10 -2.50
C ILE A 29 -6.75 -1.46 -1.89
N LEU A 30 -5.56 -1.90 -2.31
CA LEU A 30 -4.30 -1.33 -1.82
C LEU A 30 -4.18 0.15 -2.19
N LEU A 31 -4.49 0.50 -3.43
CA LEU A 31 -4.41 1.88 -3.90
C LEU A 31 -5.42 2.78 -3.19
N LYS A 32 -6.58 2.24 -2.85
CA LYS A 32 -7.59 2.97 -2.08
C LYS A 32 -7.08 3.31 -0.68
N HIS A 33 -6.34 2.40 -0.05
CA HIS A 33 -5.76 2.65 1.27
C HIS A 33 -4.74 3.78 1.25
N VAL A 34 -4.12 4.04 0.12
CA VAL A 34 -3.06 5.05 -0.01
C VAL A 34 -3.44 6.23 -0.91
N SER A 35 -4.70 6.36 -1.29
CA SER A 35 -5.17 7.47 -2.12
C SER A 35 -5.42 8.74 -1.30
N ASP A 36 -4.53 9.05 -0.38
CA ASP A 36 -4.58 10.17 0.53
C ASP A 36 -3.17 10.75 0.66
N ALA A 37 -3.05 12.06 0.49
CA ALA A 37 -1.74 12.71 0.49
C ALA A 37 -0.96 12.48 1.79
N THR A 38 -1.64 12.46 2.92
CA THR A 38 -0.99 12.22 4.21
C THR A 38 -0.42 10.81 4.29
N ARG A 39 -1.17 9.81 3.85
CA ARG A 39 -0.71 8.42 3.86
C ARG A 39 0.45 8.22 2.89
N LEU A 40 0.42 8.88 1.74
CA LEU A 40 1.55 8.85 0.80
C LEU A 40 2.80 9.47 1.40
N GLN A 41 2.66 10.57 2.16
CA GLN A 41 3.79 11.15 2.88
C GLN A 41 4.35 10.18 3.93
N VAL A 42 3.48 9.46 4.65
CA VAL A 42 3.91 8.44 5.61
C VAL A 42 4.75 7.37 4.91
N ILE A 43 4.28 6.89 3.76
CA ILE A 43 5.04 5.90 2.98
C ILE A 43 6.42 6.43 2.61
N LEU A 44 6.49 7.65 2.11
CA LEU A 44 7.77 8.26 1.72
C LEU A 44 8.71 8.46 2.91
N LEU A 45 8.17 8.86 4.06
CA LEU A 45 8.96 9.01 5.28
C LEU A 45 9.48 7.66 5.78
N LEU A 46 8.63 6.65 5.82
CA LEU A 46 9.01 5.31 6.27
C LEU A 46 9.97 4.62 5.28
N ALA A 47 9.95 5.02 4.02
CA ALA A 47 10.92 4.52 3.04
C ALA A 47 12.34 4.97 3.37
N GLU A 48 12.50 6.05 4.12
CA GLU A 48 13.80 6.52 4.59
C GLU A 48 14.29 5.76 5.82
N GLY A 49 13.39 5.11 6.54
CA GLY A 49 13.71 4.34 7.73
C GLY A 49 12.55 4.27 8.71
N GLU A 50 12.68 3.41 9.68
CA GLU A 50 11.70 3.21 10.74
C GLU A 50 11.52 4.50 11.57
N ARG A 51 10.27 4.80 11.94
CA ARG A 51 9.94 5.99 12.74
C ARG A 51 8.82 5.68 13.73
N HIS A 52 8.83 6.38 14.87
CA HIS A 52 7.70 6.29 15.79
C HIS A 52 6.67 7.39 15.52
N VAL A 53 5.49 7.26 16.13
CA VAL A 53 4.34 8.15 15.88
C VAL A 53 4.68 9.61 16.14
N GLY A 54 5.45 9.90 17.18
CA GLY A 54 5.86 11.28 17.50
C GLY A 54 6.65 11.92 16.37
N ASP A 55 7.60 11.20 15.79
CA ASP A 55 8.39 11.70 14.67
C ASP A 55 7.53 11.95 13.43
N LEU A 56 6.62 11.03 13.15
CA LEU A 56 5.70 11.18 12.01
C LEU A 56 4.77 12.38 12.20
N SER A 57 4.23 12.53 13.42
CA SER A 57 3.36 13.65 13.78
C SER A 57 4.05 14.98 13.54
N GLU A 58 5.29 15.08 13.98
CA GLU A 58 6.09 16.29 13.83
C GLU A 58 6.39 16.58 12.36
N SER A 59 6.85 15.56 11.61
CA SER A 59 7.17 15.71 10.19
C SER A 59 5.95 16.07 9.35
N LEU A 60 4.77 15.56 9.71
CA LEU A 60 3.53 15.80 8.98
C LEU A 60 2.78 17.03 9.46
N ASN A 61 3.20 17.62 10.56
CA ASN A 61 2.50 18.73 11.22
C ASN A 61 1.03 18.37 11.48
N GLN A 62 0.81 17.19 12.00
CA GLN A 62 -0.51 16.68 12.37
C GLN A 62 -0.47 16.11 13.78
N SER A 63 -1.63 16.01 14.42
CA SER A 63 -1.72 15.46 15.77
C SER A 63 -1.38 13.97 15.79
N GLN A 64 -0.89 13.49 16.94
CA GLN A 64 -0.61 12.07 17.10
C GLN A 64 -1.84 11.19 16.91
N PRO A 65 -3.04 11.57 17.43
CA PRO A 65 -4.25 10.78 17.16
C PRO A 65 -4.58 10.68 15.67
N ALA A 66 -4.40 11.75 14.89
CA ALA A 66 -4.65 11.73 13.45
C ALA A 66 -3.68 10.79 12.75
N VAL A 67 -2.38 10.88 13.07
CA VAL A 67 -1.36 10.01 12.49
C VAL A 67 -1.59 8.55 12.88
N SER A 68 -1.93 8.30 14.14
CA SER A 68 -2.24 6.95 14.61
C SER A 68 -3.42 6.34 13.86
N HIS A 69 -4.42 7.15 13.53
CA HIS A 69 -5.56 6.70 12.73
C HIS A 69 -5.12 6.27 11.33
N HIS A 70 -4.29 7.10 10.67
CA HIS A 70 -3.74 6.74 9.35
C HIS A 70 -2.91 5.46 9.42
N LEU A 71 -2.06 5.34 10.44
CA LEU A 71 -1.21 4.15 10.61
C LEU A 71 -2.04 2.89 10.86
N ALA A 72 -3.13 3.00 11.63
CA ALA A 72 -4.02 1.86 11.87
C ALA A 72 -4.64 1.35 10.56
N LEU A 73 -5.10 2.26 9.69
CA LEU A 73 -5.65 1.91 8.39
C LEU A 73 -4.59 1.27 7.50
N MET A 74 -3.39 1.82 7.49
CA MET A 74 -2.27 1.30 6.68
C MET A 74 -1.78 -0.05 7.19
N ARG A 75 -1.79 -0.25 8.49
CA ARG A 75 -1.47 -1.55 9.10
C ARG A 75 -2.50 -2.59 8.71
N HIS A 76 -3.77 -2.24 8.81
CA HIS A 76 -4.87 -3.13 8.41
C HIS A 76 -4.74 -3.52 6.93
N GLY A 77 -4.30 -2.59 6.09
CA GLY A 77 -4.07 -2.83 4.66
C GLY A 77 -2.76 -3.57 4.34
N GLY A 78 -1.97 -3.91 5.35
CA GLY A 78 -0.70 -4.64 5.13
C GLY A 78 0.42 -3.79 4.56
N ILE A 79 0.37 -2.48 4.73
CA ILE A 79 1.36 -1.54 4.18
C ILE A 79 2.46 -1.21 5.18
N VAL A 80 2.10 -1.10 6.45
CA VAL A 80 3.04 -0.83 7.54
C VAL A 80 2.91 -1.89 8.62
N VAL A 81 3.95 -2.03 9.42
CA VAL A 81 3.98 -2.95 10.56
C VAL A 81 4.62 -2.23 11.76
N PRO A 82 4.02 -2.36 12.95
CA PRO A 82 4.60 -1.77 14.15
C PRO A 82 5.61 -2.70 14.79
N ARG A 83 6.60 -2.10 15.44
CA ARG A 83 7.53 -2.79 16.33
C ARG A 83 7.54 -2.03 17.65
N ARG A 84 7.20 -2.70 18.73
CA ARG A 84 7.21 -2.07 20.05
C ARG A 84 8.60 -2.10 20.64
N GLN A 85 9.02 -0.93 21.14
CA GLN A 85 10.26 -0.82 21.89
C GLN A 85 10.00 0.10 23.09
N GLY A 86 9.99 -0.48 24.28
CA GLY A 86 9.62 0.24 25.49
C GLY A 86 8.18 0.75 25.41
N LYS A 87 7.99 2.04 25.56
CA LYS A 87 6.66 2.68 25.49
C LYS A 87 6.28 3.13 24.09
N ASN A 88 7.19 3.00 23.12
CA ASN A 88 7.00 3.53 21.77
C ASN A 88 6.71 2.43 20.78
N ASN A 89 5.86 2.74 19.81
CA ASN A 89 5.64 1.92 18.64
C ASN A 89 6.40 2.57 17.48
N TYR A 90 7.31 1.80 16.90
CA TYR A 90 8.03 2.19 15.70
C TYR A 90 7.36 1.50 14.51
N TYR A 91 7.19 2.24 13.44
CA TYR A 91 6.54 1.73 12.23
C TYR A 91 7.56 1.63 11.11
N SER A 92 7.44 0.57 10.33
CA SER A 92 8.23 0.38 9.12
C SER A 92 7.33 -0.11 7.99
N LEU A 93 7.82 -0.01 6.76
CA LEU A 93 7.09 -0.52 5.61
C LEU A 93 7.19 -2.04 5.55
N THR A 94 6.10 -2.68 5.16
CA THR A 94 6.11 -4.08 4.76
C THR A 94 6.70 -4.16 3.34
N GLU A 95 6.88 -5.37 2.83
CA GLU A 95 7.28 -5.56 1.44
C GLU A 95 6.33 -4.83 0.47
N THR A 96 5.02 -4.94 0.71
CA THR A 96 4.01 -4.22 -0.06
C THR A 96 4.21 -2.70 0.04
N GLY A 97 4.46 -2.20 1.25
CA GLY A 97 4.75 -0.78 1.46
C GLY A 97 5.97 -0.31 0.71
N GLU A 98 7.01 -1.12 0.64
CA GLU A 98 8.23 -0.80 -0.11
C GLU A 98 7.94 -0.70 -1.61
N ILE A 99 7.12 -1.61 -2.14
CA ILE A 99 6.70 -1.57 -3.54
C ILE A 99 5.93 -0.29 -3.82
N LEU A 100 4.99 0.07 -2.94
CA LEU A 100 4.23 1.31 -3.08
C LEU A 100 5.13 2.55 -3.04
N ALA A 101 6.13 2.57 -2.19
CA ALA A 101 7.09 3.67 -2.12
C ALA A 101 7.83 3.85 -3.46
N LYS A 102 8.24 2.75 -4.07
CA LYS A 102 8.91 2.78 -5.38
C LYS A 102 7.99 3.32 -6.46
N VAL A 103 6.73 2.88 -6.47
CA VAL A 103 5.71 3.37 -7.43
C VAL A 103 5.52 4.87 -7.28
N VAL A 104 5.33 5.35 -6.05
CA VAL A 104 5.13 6.79 -5.79
C VAL A 104 6.32 7.59 -6.27
N ARG A 105 7.54 7.15 -5.97
CA ARG A 105 8.76 7.84 -6.42
C ARG A 105 8.84 7.86 -7.95
N SER A 106 8.53 6.77 -8.62
CA SER A 106 8.59 6.70 -10.08
C SER A 106 7.55 7.59 -10.75
N MET A 107 6.43 7.84 -10.08
CA MET A 107 5.38 8.73 -10.59
C MET A 107 5.70 10.22 -10.39
N THR A 108 6.54 10.54 -9.43
CA THR A 108 6.69 11.92 -8.94
C THR A 108 8.12 12.46 -9.02
N SER A 109 9.04 11.69 -9.53
CA SER A 109 10.44 12.12 -9.70
C SER A 109 10.65 13.01 -10.92
#